data_9d1d82e9b7a5ba730c2a27d7c9fb48b3
#
_entry.id   9d1d82e9b7a5ba730c2a27d7c9fb48b3
#
_cell.length_a   1.000
_cell.length_b   1.000
_cell.length_c   1.000
_cell.angle_alpha   90.00
_cell.angle_beta   90.00
_cell.angle_gamma   90.00
#
_symmetry.space_group_name_H-M   'P 1'
#
loop_
_entity.id
_entity.type
_entity.pdbx_description
1 polymer ?
#
loop_
_entity_poly.entity_id
_entity_poly.type
_entity_poly.pdbx_seq_one_letter_code
_entity_poly.pdbx_strand_id
1 'polypeptide(L)'
;DVKKADIIGEVNALTGKRTGMKAFEDCYSLFGYFPKTIIAPVYCEDTAVVSALKTICDKIRAIGLVDAPVGTTVQEVITGRGPEGQINFNIASDRIVLCYPHLKVYDSKTDSNVLEPYSQRLAGVIAAKDIDKGYHWSPSNSSINGIVGVEKQLTSMINDPSSEVNTLNEAGVVTVFNSYGSGFRTWGNRSSAYPSSTHVTNFINIRRTADILHESVEYSM
;
A
#
# COMPACT_ATOMS: atom_id res chain seq x y z
N ASP A 1 21.85 6.43 11.84
CA ASP A 1 20.73 6.61 10.87
C ASP A 1 20.44 5.29 10.18
N VAL A 2 19.17 4.91 10.08
CA VAL A 2 18.72 3.70 9.38
C VAL A 2 18.90 3.88 7.87
N LYS A 3 19.52 2.90 7.22
CA LYS A 3 19.75 2.90 5.77
C LYS A 3 18.78 1.95 5.07
N LYS A 4 18.58 2.13 3.77
CA LYS A 4 17.74 1.23 2.95
C LYS A 4 18.19 -0.25 3.04
N ALA A 5 19.49 -0.51 3.18
CA ALA A 5 20.02 -1.85 3.35
C ALA A 5 19.54 -2.50 4.67
N ASP A 6 19.39 -1.71 5.74
CA ASP A 6 18.89 -2.19 7.03
C ASP A 6 17.39 -2.57 6.93
N ILE A 7 16.62 -1.83 6.12
CA ILE A 7 15.20 -2.12 5.83
C ILE A 7 15.06 -3.38 4.99
N ILE A 8 15.84 -3.52 3.90
CA ILE A 8 15.84 -4.73 3.07
C ILE A 8 16.28 -5.94 3.88
N GLY A 9 17.33 -5.77 4.68
CA GLY A 9 17.87 -6.78 5.56
C GLY A 9 18.67 -7.87 4.84
N GLU A 10 19.29 -8.69 5.64
CA GLU A 10 20.13 -9.81 5.20
C GLU A 10 19.91 -11.07 6.05
N VAL A 11 20.45 -12.17 5.60
CA VAL A 11 20.54 -13.43 6.37
C VAL A 11 22.00 -13.67 6.71
N ASN A 12 22.34 -13.68 7.98
CA ASN A 12 23.68 -14.00 8.41
C ASN A 12 24.02 -15.46 8.06
N ALA A 13 25.02 -15.66 7.21
CA ALA A 13 25.38 -16.99 6.69
C ALA A 13 25.85 -17.97 7.78
N LEU A 14 26.40 -17.48 8.91
CA LEU A 14 26.93 -18.33 10.00
C LEU A 14 25.83 -18.68 11.00
N THR A 15 24.97 -17.73 11.35
CA THR A 15 23.98 -17.89 12.43
C THR A 15 22.56 -18.14 11.92
N GLY A 16 22.30 -17.93 10.63
CA GLY A 16 20.96 -17.97 10.04
C GLY A 16 20.05 -16.80 10.46
N LYS A 17 20.53 -15.88 11.30
CA LYS A 17 19.74 -14.75 11.79
C LYS A 17 19.35 -13.84 10.64
N ARG A 18 18.06 -13.48 10.59
CA ARG A 18 17.48 -12.55 9.62
C ARG A 18 17.35 -11.15 10.20
N THR A 19 17.52 -10.14 9.36
CA THR A 19 17.34 -8.72 9.71
C THR A 19 16.43 -8.03 8.70
N GLY A 20 15.95 -6.82 9.02
CA GLY A 20 15.07 -6.03 8.16
C GLY A 20 13.81 -6.80 7.74
N MET A 21 13.35 -6.60 6.52
CA MET A 21 12.16 -7.27 6.00
C MET A 21 12.26 -8.80 5.96
N LYS A 22 13.49 -9.35 5.86
CA LYS A 22 13.69 -10.81 5.87
C LYS A 22 13.31 -11.45 7.21
N ALA A 23 13.28 -10.69 8.31
CA ALA A 23 12.82 -11.18 9.60
C ALA A 23 11.33 -11.55 9.63
N PHE A 24 10.52 -11.05 8.68
CA PHE A 24 9.12 -11.47 8.56
C PHE A 24 8.96 -12.97 8.24
N GLU A 25 9.98 -13.61 7.68
CA GLU A 25 9.96 -15.04 7.44
C GLU A 25 9.96 -15.88 8.74
N ASP A 26 10.42 -15.29 9.83
CA ASP A 26 10.46 -15.96 11.14
C ASP A 26 9.14 -15.80 11.92
N CYS A 27 8.22 -14.94 11.43
CA CYS A 27 7.00 -14.61 12.16
C CYS A 27 6.12 -15.84 12.45
N TYR A 28 6.01 -16.77 11.52
CA TYR A 28 5.22 -17.98 11.75
C TYR A 28 5.77 -18.83 12.88
N SER A 29 7.09 -19.02 12.92
CA SER A 29 7.76 -19.79 13.99
C SER A 29 7.69 -19.10 15.35
N LEU A 30 7.66 -17.76 15.37
CA LEU A 30 7.63 -16.97 16.60
C LEU A 30 6.23 -16.73 17.13
N PHE A 31 5.25 -16.52 16.24
CA PHE A 31 3.92 -16.01 16.59
C PHE A 31 2.77 -16.90 16.10
N GLY A 32 3.04 -17.90 15.26
CA GLY A 32 2.02 -18.78 14.67
C GLY A 32 1.28 -18.20 13.48
N TYR A 33 1.68 -17.02 12.98
CA TYR A 33 1.07 -16.38 11.81
C TYR A 33 2.04 -15.45 11.09
N PHE A 34 1.77 -15.15 9.82
CA PHE A 34 2.46 -14.12 9.05
C PHE A 34 1.67 -12.81 9.02
N PRO A 35 2.34 -11.65 8.99
CA PRO A 35 1.69 -10.36 8.76
C PRO A 35 1.01 -10.36 7.39
N LYS A 36 -0.18 -9.74 7.29
CA LYS A 36 -0.98 -9.68 6.05
C LYS A 36 -0.85 -8.36 5.30
N THR A 37 -0.34 -7.34 5.96
CA THR A 37 -0.07 -6.03 5.36
C THR A 37 1.28 -5.53 5.84
N ILE A 38 2.15 -5.16 4.92
CA ILE A 38 3.49 -4.65 5.20
C ILE A 38 3.63 -3.25 4.62
N ILE A 39 4.22 -2.35 5.39
CA ILE A 39 4.55 -1.00 4.96
C ILE A 39 6.03 -0.72 5.25
N ALA A 40 6.64 0.12 4.42
CA ALA A 40 7.99 0.65 4.63
C ALA A 40 7.97 2.17 4.34
N PRO A 41 7.20 2.95 5.13
CA PRO A 41 6.97 4.37 4.85
C PRO A 41 8.30 5.12 4.76
N VAL A 42 8.37 6.11 3.86
CA VAL A 42 9.57 6.86 3.46
C VAL A 42 10.58 6.02 2.65
N TYR A 43 10.94 4.84 3.13
CA TYR A 43 11.93 3.97 2.45
C TYR A 43 11.39 3.31 1.18
N CYS A 44 10.07 3.11 1.06
CA CYS A 44 9.45 2.54 -0.15
C CYS A 44 9.46 3.49 -1.37
N GLU A 45 9.99 4.70 -1.23
CA GLU A 45 10.30 5.57 -2.37
C GLU A 45 11.49 5.04 -3.20
N ASP A 46 12.32 4.16 -2.63
CA ASP A 46 13.43 3.51 -3.34
C ASP A 46 12.97 2.19 -3.99
N THR A 47 13.22 2.06 -5.29
CA THR A 47 12.81 0.89 -6.10
C THR A 47 13.39 -0.43 -5.57
N ALA A 48 14.60 -0.42 -4.99
CA ALA A 48 15.19 -1.64 -4.41
C ALA A 48 14.42 -2.10 -3.18
N VAL A 49 13.94 -1.15 -2.35
CA VAL A 49 13.08 -1.46 -1.19
C VAL A 49 11.74 -2.02 -1.65
N VAL A 50 11.13 -1.44 -2.70
CA VAL A 50 9.87 -1.95 -3.28
C VAL A 50 10.03 -3.35 -3.84
N SER A 51 11.14 -3.64 -4.51
CA SER A 51 11.43 -4.99 -5.03
C SER A 51 11.62 -6.02 -3.92
N ALA A 52 12.30 -5.64 -2.83
CA ALA A 52 12.44 -6.49 -1.66
C ALA A 52 11.08 -6.70 -0.96
N LEU A 53 10.28 -5.64 -0.82
CA LEU A 53 8.93 -5.71 -0.25
C LEU A 53 8.04 -6.66 -1.06
N LYS A 54 8.07 -6.56 -2.40
CA LYS A 54 7.36 -7.50 -3.28
C LYS A 54 7.79 -8.94 -3.01
N THR A 55 9.10 -9.20 -2.97
CA THR A 55 9.66 -10.55 -2.75
C THR A 55 9.16 -11.15 -1.43
N ILE A 56 9.16 -10.37 -0.36
CA ILE A 56 8.65 -10.83 0.94
C ILE A 56 7.13 -11.04 0.89
N CYS A 57 6.38 -10.12 0.30
CA CYS A 57 4.93 -10.27 0.17
C CYS A 57 4.53 -11.51 -0.63
N ASP A 58 5.27 -11.83 -1.70
CA ASP A 58 5.05 -13.06 -2.48
C ASP A 58 5.31 -14.30 -1.62
N LYS A 59 6.35 -14.28 -0.78
CA LYS A 59 6.78 -15.43 0.03
C LYS A 59 5.82 -15.74 1.18
N ILE A 60 5.34 -14.71 1.89
CA ILE A 60 4.52 -14.89 3.10
C ILE A 60 3.03 -14.61 2.88
N ARG A 61 2.59 -14.45 1.63
CA ARG A 61 1.19 -14.14 1.26
C ARG A 61 0.65 -12.88 1.96
N ALA A 62 1.45 -11.81 1.91
CA ALA A 62 1.06 -10.48 2.38
C ALA A 62 0.82 -9.53 1.19
N ILE A 63 0.27 -8.36 1.48
CA ILE A 63 0.27 -7.21 0.58
C ILE A 63 1.23 -6.13 1.08
N GLY A 64 1.92 -5.46 0.16
CA GLY A 64 2.79 -4.32 0.45
C GLY A 64 2.15 -3.02 0.00
N LEU A 65 2.19 -1.98 0.83
CA LEU A 65 1.72 -0.65 0.47
C LEU A 65 2.93 0.24 0.18
N VAL A 66 2.90 0.93 -0.96
CA VAL A 66 4.01 1.72 -1.50
C VAL A 66 3.53 3.14 -1.79
N ASP A 67 4.21 4.13 -1.23
CA ASP A 67 3.91 5.53 -1.43
C ASP A 67 4.71 6.11 -2.60
N ALA A 68 4.12 7.06 -3.33
CA ALA A 68 4.87 7.90 -4.27
C ALA A 68 5.84 8.81 -3.50
N PRO A 69 6.96 9.24 -4.11
CA PRO A 69 7.81 10.27 -3.52
C PRO A 69 7.05 11.58 -3.29
N VAL A 70 7.41 12.30 -2.23
CA VAL A 70 6.85 13.62 -1.94
C VAL A 70 7.08 14.57 -3.11
N GLY A 71 6.08 15.38 -3.43
CA GLY A 71 6.15 16.36 -4.54
C GLY A 71 5.76 15.79 -5.91
N THR A 72 5.56 14.47 -6.04
CA THR A 72 5.16 13.85 -7.31
C THR A 72 3.83 14.40 -7.81
N THR A 73 3.75 14.71 -9.09
CA THR A 73 2.52 15.18 -9.76
C THR A 73 1.66 14.00 -10.21
N VAL A 74 0.37 14.25 -10.45
CA VAL A 74 -0.56 13.22 -10.98
C VAL A 74 -0.04 12.63 -12.30
N GLN A 75 0.50 13.49 -13.18
CA GLN A 75 1.05 13.05 -14.46
C GLN A 75 2.27 12.13 -14.28
N GLU A 76 3.18 12.46 -13.36
CA GLU A 76 4.34 11.61 -13.05
C GLU A 76 3.92 10.28 -12.41
N VAL A 77 2.87 10.25 -11.59
CA VAL A 77 2.30 9.02 -11.07
C VAL A 77 1.79 8.12 -12.20
N ILE A 78 1.04 8.68 -13.15
CA ILE A 78 0.45 7.91 -14.26
C ILE A 78 1.56 7.40 -15.19
N THR A 79 2.49 8.26 -15.59
CA THR A 79 3.61 7.88 -16.47
C THR A 79 4.61 6.96 -15.77
N GLY A 80 4.72 7.05 -14.45
CA GLY A 80 5.56 6.19 -13.62
C GLY A 80 5.10 4.72 -13.56
N ARG A 81 3.91 4.41 -14.06
CA ARG A 81 3.34 3.05 -14.10
C ARG A 81 3.91 2.14 -15.18
N GLY A 82 4.62 2.66 -16.14
CA GLY A 82 5.21 1.87 -17.24
C GLY A 82 6.66 1.48 -16.99
N PRO A 83 7.28 0.66 -17.87
CA PRO A 83 8.68 0.27 -17.79
C PRO A 83 9.65 1.46 -17.90
N GLU A 84 9.22 2.54 -18.55
CA GLU A 84 9.98 3.80 -18.66
C GLU A 84 9.74 4.73 -17.46
N GLY A 85 8.99 4.27 -16.44
CA GLY A 85 8.65 5.07 -15.27
C GLY A 85 9.87 5.46 -14.46
N GLN A 86 9.92 6.74 -14.09
CA GLN A 86 11.06 7.33 -13.36
C GLN A 86 10.90 7.23 -11.83
N ILE A 87 9.75 6.78 -11.34
CA ILE A 87 9.48 6.62 -9.92
C ILE A 87 9.31 5.15 -9.55
N ASN A 88 9.26 4.87 -8.24
CA ASN A 88 9.07 3.54 -7.65
C ASN A 88 7.74 2.85 -8.00
N PHE A 89 6.87 3.49 -8.77
CA PHE A 89 5.58 2.94 -9.23
C PHE A 89 5.68 2.06 -10.48
N ASN A 90 6.86 1.88 -11.05
CA ASN A 90 7.11 1.04 -12.22
C ASN A 90 7.11 -0.48 -11.91
N ILE A 91 6.33 -0.90 -10.94
CA ILE A 91 6.18 -2.29 -10.50
C ILE A 91 4.78 -2.81 -10.84
N ALA A 92 4.70 -4.05 -11.33
CA ALA A 92 3.44 -4.76 -11.56
C ALA A 92 3.38 -6.02 -10.68
N SER A 93 2.47 -6.03 -9.73
CA SER A 93 2.25 -7.15 -8.80
C SER A 93 0.83 -7.09 -8.22
N ASP A 94 0.19 -8.26 -8.11
CA ASP A 94 -1.12 -8.37 -7.44
C ASP A 94 -1.01 -8.29 -5.90
N ARG A 95 0.24 -8.13 -5.38
CA ARG A 95 0.53 -7.99 -3.94
C ARG A 95 1.05 -6.61 -3.55
N ILE A 96 1.28 -5.72 -4.51
CA ILE A 96 1.71 -4.34 -4.23
C ILE A 96 0.56 -3.38 -4.52
N VAL A 97 0.31 -2.50 -3.59
CA VAL A 97 -0.72 -1.45 -3.66
C VAL A 97 -0.02 -0.10 -3.67
N LEU A 98 -0.31 0.71 -4.65
CA LEU A 98 0.29 2.03 -4.83
C LEU A 98 -0.58 3.10 -4.19
N CYS A 99 0.01 3.95 -3.39
CA CYS A 99 -0.64 4.95 -2.55
C CYS A 99 -0.23 6.37 -2.96
N TYR A 100 -1.19 7.22 -3.25
CA TYR A 100 -0.98 8.63 -3.62
C TYR A 100 -2.22 9.47 -3.31
N PRO A 101 -2.09 10.74 -2.89
CA PRO A 101 -0.89 11.47 -2.49
C PRO A 101 -0.53 11.25 -1.00
N HIS A 102 0.49 11.94 -0.50
CA HIS A 102 0.75 12.05 0.93
C HIS A 102 -0.38 12.81 1.62
N LEU A 103 -0.57 12.52 2.91
CA LEU A 103 -1.63 13.09 3.74
C LEU A 103 -1.07 14.18 4.66
N LYS A 104 -1.84 15.23 4.89
CA LYS A 104 -1.52 16.27 5.89
C LYS A 104 -2.13 15.90 7.23
N VAL A 105 -1.30 15.86 8.25
CA VAL A 105 -1.69 15.55 9.63
C VAL A 105 -1.20 16.69 10.52
N TYR A 106 -2.04 17.08 11.48
CA TYR A 106 -1.63 18.06 12.49
C TYR A 106 -0.70 17.40 13.51
N ASP A 107 0.50 17.93 13.66
CA ASP A 107 1.45 17.51 14.69
C ASP A 107 1.43 18.52 15.84
N SER A 108 0.93 18.08 17.00
CA SER A 108 0.86 18.92 18.20
C SER A 108 2.21 19.28 18.82
N LYS A 109 3.29 18.57 18.45
CA LYS A 109 4.64 18.88 18.96
C LYS A 109 5.25 20.08 18.25
N THR A 110 5.01 20.19 16.95
CA THR A 110 5.52 21.26 16.11
C THR A 110 4.51 22.37 15.86
N ASP A 111 3.27 22.21 16.36
CA ASP A 111 2.11 23.09 16.12
C ASP A 111 1.94 23.40 14.62
N SER A 112 2.08 22.40 13.79
CA SER A 112 2.03 22.55 12.34
C SER A 112 1.50 21.30 11.63
N ASN A 113 1.07 21.47 10.38
CA ASN A 113 0.69 20.36 9.54
C ASN A 113 1.93 19.74 8.90
N VAL A 114 2.12 18.45 9.10
CA VAL A 114 3.19 17.64 8.51
C VAL A 114 2.64 16.69 7.43
N LEU A 115 3.49 16.32 6.47
CA LEU A 115 3.14 15.29 5.49
C LEU A 115 3.48 13.91 6.06
N GLU A 116 2.52 13.01 6.00
CA GLU A 116 2.70 11.60 6.32
C GLU A 116 2.46 10.73 5.08
N PRO A 117 3.22 9.63 4.92
CA PRO A 117 2.96 8.64 3.88
C PRO A 117 1.54 8.06 3.99
N TYR A 118 0.84 7.97 2.87
CA TYR A 118 -0.53 7.47 2.85
C TYR A 118 -0.64 6.01 3.26
N SER A 119 0.38 5.20 2.97
CA SER A 119 0.44 3.78 3.32
C SER A 119 0.14 3.51 4.80
N GLN A 120 0.57 4.39 5.71
CA GLN A 120 0.33 4.26 7.16
C GLN A 120 -1.17 4.31 7.48
N ARG A 121 -1.87 5.30 6.94
CA ARG A 121 -3.32 5.44 7.17
C ARG A 121 -4.12 4.38 6.43
N LEU A 122 -3.71 4.03 5.21
CA LEU A 122 -4.37 2.97 4.44
C LEU A 122 -4.24 1.61 5.14
N ALA A 123 -3.07 1.28 5.71
CA ALA A 123 -2.90 0.07 6.52
C ALA A 123 -3.86 0.04 7.72
N GLY A 124 -4.03 1.18 8.41
CA GLY A 124 -5.01 1.32 9.48
C GLY A 124 -6.46 1.14 9.01
N VAL A 125 -6.81 1.72 7.87
CA VAL A 125 -8.15 1.56 7.26
C VAL A 125 -8.41 0.10 6.89
N ILE A 126 -7.43 -0.59 6.30
CA ILE A 126 -7.53 -2.01 5.97
C ILE A 126 -7.75 -2.83 7.24
N ALA A 127 -6.94 -2.63 8.27
CA ALA A 127 -7.06 -3.36 9.54
C ALA A 127 -8.42 -3.12 10.23
N ALA A 128 -8.89 -1.88 10.27
CA ALA A 128 -10.20 -1.54 10.82
C ALA A 128 -11.34 -2.20 10.02
N LYS A 129 -11.23 -2.23 8.69
CA LYS A 129 -12.22 -2.89 7.82
C LYS A 129 -12.23 -4.41 8.02
N ASP A 130 -11.05 -5.01 8.20
CA ASP A 130 -10.92 -6.46 8.47
C ASP A 130 -11.63 -6.86 9.77
N ILE A 131 -11.50 -6.03 10.82
CA ILE A 131 -12.14 -6.27 12.12
C ILE A 131 -13.65 -6.08 12.03
N ASP A 132 -14.12 -5.03 11.33
CA ASP A 132 -15.54 -4.67 11.25
C ASP A 132 -16.32 -5.57 10.28
N LYS A 133 -15.76 -5.87 9.10
CA LYS A 133 -16.46 -6.53 7.98
C LYS A 133 -15.80 -7.82 7.49
N GLY A 134 -14.54 -8.05 7.80
CA GLY A 134 -13.75 -9.16 7.30
C GLY A 134 -12.96 -8.84 6.04
N TYR A 135 -12.04 -9.74 5.69
CA TYR A 135 -11.05 -9.58 4.60
C TYR A 135 -11.66 -9.44 3.19
N HIS A 136 -12.89 -9.90 3.01
CA HIS A 136 -13.59 -9.87 1.73
C HIS A 136 -14.15 -8.49 1.36
N TRP A 137 -14.13 -7.55 2.30
CA TRP A 137 -14.56 -6.18 2.03
C TRP A 137 -13.43 -5.32 1.45
N SER A 138 -13.79 -4.49 0.46
CA SER A 138 -12.88 -3.52 -0.12
C SER A 138 -12.53 -2.41 0.87
N PRO A 139 -11.27 -1.95 0.94
CA PRO A 139 -10.90 -0.76 1.70
C PRO A 139 -11.37 0.54 1.05
N SER A 140 -11.80 0.51 -0.21
CA SER A 140 -12.29 1.69 -0.93
C SER A 140 -13.53 2.27 -0.26
N ASN A 141 -13.71 3.57 -0.42
CA ASN A 141 -14.81 4.34 0.16
C ASN A 141 -14.92 4.22 1.70
N SER A 142 -13.79 4.09 2.37
CA SER A 142 -13.69 4.08 3.84
C SER A 142 -13.16 5.42 4.34
N SER A 143 -13.67 5.89 5.49
CA SER A 143 -13.22 7.13 6.11
C SER A 143 -11.77 7.04 6.56
N ILE A 144 -11.01 8.11 6.37
CA ILE A 144 -9.64 8.25 6.85
C ILE A 144 -9.67 9.25 8.01
N ASN A 145 -9.42 8.77 9.21
CA ASN A 145 -9.45 9.60 10.41
C ASN A 145 -8.09 10.24 10.70
N GLY A 146 -8.13 11.40 11.39
CA GLY A 146 -6.93 12.08 11.87
C GLY A 146 -6.12 12.79 10.80
N ILE A 147 -6.68 13.08 9.63
CA ILE A 147 -6.05 13.90 8.60
C ILE A 147 -6.77 15.24 8.45
N VAL A 148 -6.02 16.28 8.15
CA VAL A 148 -6.54 17.65 7.95
C VAL A 148 -6.53 18.06 6.48
N GLY A 149 -5.88 17.29 5.63
CA GLY A 149 -5.79 17.56 4.19
C GLY A 149 -4.94 16.54 3.45
N VAL A 150 -4.62 16.87 2.21
CA VAL A 150 -3.77 16.08 1.31
C VAL A 150 -2.66 16.96 0.75
N GLU A 151 -1.56 16.36 0.34
CA GLU A 151 -0.43 17.08 -0.28
C GLU A 151 -0.86 17.75 -1.58
N LYS A 152 -1.54 16.99 -2.43
CA LYS A 152 -2.10 17.46 -3.71
C LYS A 152 -3.62 17.36 -3.66
N GLN A 153 -4.26 18.50 -3.85
CA GLN A 153 -5.71 18.52 -4.01
C GLN A 153 -6.07 17.91 -5.36
N LEU A 154 -6.86 16.86 -5.34
CA LEU A 154 -7.28 16.11 -6.53
C LEU A 154 -8.72 16.50 -6.91
N THR A 155 -8.98 16.61 -8.21
CA THR A 155 -10.33 16.73 -8.72
C THR A 155 -11.06 15.39 -8.53
N SER A 156 -12.28 15.44 -7.97
CA SER A 156 -12.99 14.25 -7.50
C SER A 156 -14.45 14.19 -7.92
N MET A 157 -14.80 14.70 -9.10
CA MET A 157 -16.14 14.53 -9.62
C MET A 157 -16.39 13.07 -10.02
N ILE A 158 -17.20 12.38 -9.24
CA ILE A 158 -17.43 10.92 -9.39
C ILE A 158 -18.03 10.56 -10.76
N ASN A 159 -18.87 11.42 -11.30
CA ASN A 159 -19.50 11.25 -12.62
C ASN A 159 -18.66 11.75 -13.79
N ASP A 160 -17.44 12.25 -13.53
CA ASP A 160 -16.49 12.67 -14.54
C ASP A 160 -15.35 11.66 -14.64
N PRO A 161 -15.31 10.82 -15.71
CA PRO A 161 -14.23 9.86 -15.92
C PRO A 161 -12.84 10.50 -16.02
N SER A 162 -12.77 11.79 -16.41
CA SER A 162 -11.50 12.52 -16.57
C SER A 162 -10.99 13.14 -15.27
N SER A 163 -11.75 13.05 -14.17
CA SER A 163 -11.28 13.53 -12.87
C SER A 163 -10.00 12.82 -12.45
N GLU A 164 -9.08 13.53 -11.79
CA GLU A 164 -7.77 12.98 -11.39
C GLU A 164 -7.92 11.75 -10.52
N VAL A 165 -8.89 11.71 -9.62
CA VAL A 165 -9.19 10.55 -8.78
C VAL A 165 -9.55 9.32 -9.60
N ASN A 166 -10.37 9.47 -10.65
CA ASN A 166 -10.76 8.38 -11.53
C ASN A 166 -9.59 7.95 -12.43
N THR A 167 -8.84 8.90 -12.97
CA THR A 167 -7.65 8.62 -13.80
C THR A 167 -6.57 7.86 -13.03
N LEU A 168 -6.32 8.22 -11.76
CA LEU A 168 -5.41 7.50 -10.88
C LEU A 168 -5.91 6.07 -10.59
N ASN A 169 -7.20 5.90 -10.35
CA ASN A 169 -7.78 4.58 -10.14
C ASN A 169 -7.64 3.69 -11.39
N GLU A 170 -7.83 4.26 -12.60
CA GLU A 170 -7.58 3.54 -13.86
C GLU A 170 -6.10 3.24 -14.10
N ALA A 171 -5.19 3.98 -13.48
CA ALA A 171 -3.76 3.65 -13.44
C ALA A 171 -3.38 2.61 -12.36
N GLY A 172 -4.34 2.08 -11.59
CA GLY A 172 -4.10 1.10 -10.54
C GLY A 172 -3.51 1.71 -9.26
N VAL A 173 -3.80 2.98 -8.99
CA VAL A 173 -3.34 3.71 -7.81
C VAL A 173 -4.49 3.94 -6.85
N VAL A 174 -4.28 3.63 -5.58
CA VAL A 174 -5.22 3.94 -4.50
C VAL A 174 -5.00 5.38 -4.05
N THR A 175 -6.06 6.17 -4.06
CA THR A 175 -6.01 7.60 -3.79
C THR A 175 -7.04 8.01 -2.73
N VAL A 176 -7.15 9.30 -2.50
CA VAL A 176 -8.02 9.92 -1.49
C VAL A 176 -8.88 10.96 -2.16
N PHE A 177 -10.14 11.03 -1.78
CA PHE A 177 -11.04 12.11 -2.17
C PHE A 177 -11.75 12.70 -0.96
N ASN A 178 -12.12 13.97 -1.04
CA ASN A 178 -12.94 14.61 -0.03
C ASN A 178 -14.43 14.43 -0.42
N SER A 179 -15.14 13.65 0.37
CA SER A 179 -16.55 13.38 0.16
C SER A 179 -17.41 14.42 0.87
N TYR A 180 -18.35 15.01 0.16
CA TYR A 180 -19.28 15.98 0.72
C TYR A 180 -19.95 15.44 1.99
N GLY A 181 -19.83 16.17 3.09
CA GLY A 181 -20.42 15.84 4.40
C GLY A 181 -19.79 14.66 5.13
N SER A 182 -18.78 13.95 4.54
CA SER A 182 -18.18 12.76 5.13
C SER A 182 -16.65 12.84 5.30
N GLY A 183 -16.03 13.95 4.88
CA GLY A 183 -14.59 14.15 4.94
C GLY A 183 -13.79 13.29 3.97
N PHE A 184 -12.53 13.04 4.29
CA PHE A 184 -11.62 12.30 3.43
C PHE A 184 -11.89 10.79 3.47
N ARG A 185 -11.94 10.20 2.28
CA ARG A 185 -12.19 8.77 2.07
C ARG A 185 -11.18 8.17 1.11
N THR A 186 -10.89 6.90 1.30
CA THR A 186 -10.06 6.10 0.39
C THR A 186 -10.79 5.88 -0.95
N TRP A 187 -10.06 5.88 -2.05
CA TRP A 187 -10.59 5.58 -3.38
C TRP A 187 -9.67 4.65 -4.15
N GLY A 188 -10.19 3.51 -4.55
CA GLY A 188 -9.45 2.47 -5.25
C GLY A 188 -9.38 1.16 -4.47
N ASN A 189 -9.30 0.05 -5.20
CA ASN A 189 -9.23 -1.31 -4.67
C ASN A 189 -8.36 -2.21 -5.55
N ARG A 190 -7.45 -1.63 -6.34
CA ARG A 190 -6.62 -2.36 -7.29
C ARG A 190 -5.18 -2.40 -6.83
N SER A 191 -4.52 -3.51 -7.13
CA SER A 191 -3.08 -3.67 -6.97
C SER A 191 -2.33 -3.06 -8.15
N SER A 192 -1.01 -3.00 -8.05
CA SER A 192 -0.14 -2.50 -9.10
C SER A 192 -0.07 -3.40 -10.35
N ALA A 193 -0.64 -4.60 -10.33
CA ALA A 193 -0.78 -5.43 -11.52
C ALA A 193 -1.74 -4.85 -12.55
N TYR A 194 -2.73 -4.06 -12.11
CA TYR A 194 -3.62 -3.33 -13.02
C TYR A 194 -2.91 -2.05 -13.53
N PRO A 195 -3.06 -1.64 -14.80
CA PRO A 195 -3.91 -2.24 -15.84
C PRO A 195 -3.25 -3.35 -16.67
N SER A 196 -1.97 -3.69 -16.43
CA SER A 196 -1.24 -4.70 -17.22
C SER A 196 -1.89 -6.09 -17.13
N SER A 197 -2.56 -6.38 -16.04
CA SER A 197 -3.38 -7.57 -15.85
C SER A 197 -4.80 -7.17 -15.43
N THR A 198 -5.80 -7.88 -15.95
CA THR A 198 -7.22 -7.73 -15.57
C THR A 198 -7.74 -8.89 -14.74
N HIS A 199 -6.85 -9.75 -14.23
CA HIS A 199 -7.22 -10.88 -13.40
C HIS A 199 -7.92 -10.43 -12.11
N VAL A 200 -8.86 -11.22 -11.63
CA VAL A 200 -9.68 -10.90 -10.45
C VAL A 200 -8.84 -10.69 -9.18
N THR A 201 -7.67 -11.32 -9.07
CA THR A 201 -6.74 -11.13 -7.94
C THR A 201 -6.10 -9.74 -7.89
N ASN A 202 -6.32 -8.89 -8.90
CA ASN A 202 -5.90 -7.49 -8.85
C ASN A 202 -6.69 -6.66 -7.83
N PHE A 203 -7.86 -7.14 -7.41
CA PHE A 203 -8.60 -6.51 -6.32
C PHE A 203 -7.99 -6.90 -4.97
N ILE A 204 -7.65 -5.89 -4.15
CA ILE A 204 -6.99 -6.04 -2.85
C ILE A 204 -7.73 -7.03 -1.94
N ASN A 205 -9.04 -6.87 -1.82
CA ASN A 205 -9.87 -7.73 -0.99
C ASN A 205 -9.92 -9.17 -1.51
N ILE A 206 -10.00 -9.37 -2.83
CA ILE A 206 -10.04 -10.71 -3.43
C ILE A 206 -8.70 -11.42 -3.24
N ARG A 207 -7.56 -10.71 -3.50
CA ARG A 207 -6.23 -11.29 -3.27
C ARG A 207 -6.06 -11.75 -1.83
N ARG A 208 -6.41 -10.90 -0.87
CA ARG A 208 -6.29 -11.19 0.56
C ARG A 208 -7.21 -12.34 1.01
N THR A 209 -8.44 -12.36 0.52
CA THR A 209 -9.40 -13.46 0.80
C THR A 209 -8.89 -14.79 0.24
N ALA A 210 -8.37 -14.79 -0.99
CA ALA A 210 -7.79 -16.00 -1.59
C ALA A 210 -6.59 -16.53 -0.78
N ASP A 211 -5.73 -15.63 -0.28
CA ASP A 211 -4.60 -16.04 0.56
C ASP A 211 -5.05 -16.72 1.87
N ILE A 212 -6.08 -16.17 2.53
CA ILE A 212 -6.62 -16.76 3.76
C ILE A 212 -7.29 -18.10 3.49
N LEU A 213 -8.01 -18.24 2.38
CA LEU A 213 -8.60 -19.52 2.00
C LEU A 213 -7.53 -20.58 1.74
N HIS A 214 -6.46 -20.24 1.02
CA HIS A 214 -5.33 -21.15 0.78
C HIS A 214 -4.66 -21.57 2.08
N GLU A 215 -4.39 -20.63 2.99
CA GLU A 215 -3.78 -20.95 4.30
C GLU A 215 -4.70 -21.82 5.16
N SER A 216 -6.01 -21.56 5.16
CA SER A 216 -6.98 -22.36 5.91
C SER A 216 -7.01 -23.81 5.42
N VAL A 217 -6.87 -24.04 4.12
CA VAL A 217 -6.77 -25.40 3.56
C VAL A 217 -5.45 -26.05 3.97
N GLU A 218 -4.32 -25.35 3.86
CA GLU A 218 -3.01 -25.87 4.23
C GLU A 218 -2.90 -26.26 5.72
N TYR A 219 -3.52 -25.46 6.61
CA TYR A 219 -3.53 -25.76 8.06
C TYR A 219 -4.52 -26.89 8.45
N SER A 220 -5.45 -27.25 7.57
CA SER A 220 -6.40 -28.35 7.80
C SER A 220 -5.92 -29.70 7.27
N MET A 221 -4.82 -29.73 6.56
CA MET A 221 -4.17 -30.95 6.02
C MET A 221 -3.16 -31.53 7.01
#